data_22a433a1fc87a6783f86e7a1bd58abb5
#
_entry.id   22a433a1fc87a6783f86e7a1bd58abb5
#
_cell.length_a   1.000
_cell.length_b   1.000
_cell.length_c   1.000
_cell.angle_alpha   90.00
_cell.angle_beta   90.00
_cell.angle_gamma   90.00
#
_symmetry.space_group_name_H-M   'P 1'
#
loop_
_entity.id
_entity.type
_entity.pdbx_description
1 polymer ?
#
loop_
_entity_poly.entity_id
_entity_poly.type
_entity_poly.pdbx_seq_one_letter_code
_entity_poly.pdbx_strand_id
1 'polypeptide(L)'
;ANITVSCALDIPPMIQLGYTSNCGTGGLVNGSDSPLVGSCPATVTRTWTYTDPCGFTGTTTQLITVNDVTPPTASNPGSINISACNGSVPGPDITVVDDAADNCGVPVVTFAGDVTNLVGCTETTTRSYTVTDACNNSITVTQIITRTVDTTPPVFVNPPADLTVDCISQVPPMPDLSYTDNCSP
;
A
#
# COMPACT_ATOMS: atom_id res chain seq x y z
N ALA A 1 18.25 -11.83 30.89
CA ALA A 1 18.20 -12.42 29.53
C ALA A 1 17.87 -11.34 28.53
N ASN A 2 18.43 -11.41 27.31
CA ASN A 2 18.07 -10.53 26.20
C ASN A 2 16.65 -10.83 25.74
N ILE A 3 15.97 -9.82 25.20
CA ILE A 3 14.59 -9.95 24.67
C ILE A 3 14.48 -9.31 23.29
N THR A 4 13.50 -9.75 22.52
CA THR A 4 13.11 -9.13 21.26
C THR A 4 11.63 -8.75 21.34
N VAL A 5 11.31 -7.56 20.88
CA VAL A 5 9.94 -7.02 20.77
C VAL A 5 9.70 -6.54 19.35
N SER A 6 8.43 -6.46 18.94
CA SER A 6 8.09 -5.95 17.60
C SER A 6 8.26 -4.44 17.53
N CYS A 7 7.67 -3.69 18.46
CA CYS A 7 7.65 -2.24 18.41
C CYS A 7 8.42 -1.61 19.59
N ALA A 8 8.87 -0.39 19.44
CA ALA A 8 9.52 0.35 20.52
C ALA A 8 8.57 0.57 21.71
N LEU A 9 7.25 0.65 21.47
CA LEU A 9 6.24 0.77 22.52
C LEU A 9 6.05 -0.53 23.34
N ASP A 10 6.50 -1.67 22.81
CA ASP A 10 6.42 -2.97 23.49
C ASP A 10 7.62 -3.22 24.42
N ILE A 11 8.57 -2.28 24.50
CA ILE A 11 9.70 -2.39 25.44
C ILE A 11 9.13 -2.45 26.85
N PRO A 12 9.39 -3.53 27.61
CA PRO A 12 8.83 -3.67 28.95
C PRO A 12 9.32 -2.57 29.88
N PRO A 13 8.50 -2.15 30.82
CA PRO A 13 8.90 -1.15 31.81
C PRO A 13 10.15 -1.60 32.57
N MET A 14 10.94 -0.62 33.01
CA MET A 14 12.14 -0.85 33.79
C MET A 14 11.77 -1.51 35.12
N ILE A 15 12.48 -2.60 35.44
CA ILE A 15 12.39 -3.25 36.75
C ILE A 15 13.66 -2.99 37.56
N GLN A 16 13.52 -2.93 38.88
CA GLN A 16 14.66 -2.93 39.78
C GLN A 16 15.30 -4.31 39.83
N LEU A 17 16.63 -4.37 39.86
CA LEU A 17 17.37 -5.62 40.10
C LEU A 17 17.93 -5.69 41.50
N GLY A 18 17.84 -6.89 42.07
CA GLY A 18 18.52 -7.23 43.33
C GLY A 18 20.02 -7.34 43.16
N TYR A 19 20.76 -6.84 44.14
CA TYR A 19 22.21 -7.03 44.24
C TYR A 19 22.59 -7.55 45.63
N THR A 20 23.72 -8.19 45.69
CA THR A 20 24.37 -8.59 46.95
C THR A 20 25.75 -7.94 47.04
N SER A 21 26.14 -7.52 48.22
CA SER A 21 27.49 -6.98 48.48
C SER A 21 28.02 -7.58 49.76
N ASN A 22 29.32 -7.90 49.79
CA ASN A 22 30.04 -8.31 50.99
C ASN A 22 30.52 -7.12 51.83
N CYS A 23 30.40 -5.90 51.31
CA CYS A 23 30.80 -4.64 51.95
C CYS A 23 29.53 -3.79 52.28
N GLY A 24 28.40 -4.43 52.60
CA GLY A 24 27.15 -3.80 52.94
C GLY A 24 25.95 -4.73 52.85
N THR A 25 24.75 -4.18 53.05
CA THR A 25 23.51 -4.95 52.87
C THR A 25 23.15 -5.00 51.38
N GLY A 26 22.67 -6.14 50.89
CA GLY A 26 22.04 -6.23 49.57
C GLY A 26 20.81 -5.32 49.46
N GLY A 27 20.34 -5.08 48.23
CA GLY A 27 19.22 -4.21 47.98
C GLY A 27 18.72 -4.29 46.52
N LEU A 28 18.02 -3.27 46.10
CA LEU A 28 17.51 -3.10 44.73
C LEU A 28 18.12 -1.86 44.07
N VAL A 29 18.45 -1.95 42.80
CA VAL A 29 19.00 -0.83 42.01
C VAL A 29 18.12 -0.59 40.77
N ASN A 30 17.90 0.68 40.45
CA ASN A 30 17.26 1.10 39.22
C ASN A 30 18.22 0.95 38.02
N GLY A 31 17.69 0.57 36.90
CA GLY A 31 18.45 0.58 35.66
C GLY A 31 18.31 1.89 34.90
N SER A 32 18.96 1.96 33.76
CA SER A 32 18.84 3.02 32.75
C SER A 32 18.86 2.41 31.36
N ASP A 33 18.10 2.96 30.45
CA ASP A 33 18.08 2.56 29.04
C ASP A 33 18.92 3.53 28.21
N SER A 34 19.70 2.99 27.27
CA SER A 34 20.30 3.79 26.21
C SER A 34 19.24 4.35 25.26
N PRO A 35 19.54 5.39 24.49
CA PRO A 35 18.73 5.72 23.32
C PRO A 35 18.57 4.50 22.39
N LEU A 36 17.46 4.47 21.65
CA LEU A 36 17.24 3.50 20.59
C LEU A 36 18.26 3.73 19.47
N VAL A 37 18.97 2.68 19.03
CA VAL A 37 20.00 2.74 18.00
C VAL A 37 19.62 1.80 16.86
N GLY A 38 19.69 2.27 15.61
CA GLY A 38 19.28 1.55 14.42
C GLY A 38 17.84 1.82 14.04
N SER A 39 17.36 1.11 13.02
CA SER A 39 15.96 1.20 12.52
C SER A 39 15.25 -0.15 12.64
N CYS A 40 15.66 -1.16 11.84
CA CYS A 40 15.12 -2.51 11.89
C CYS A 40 16.20 -3.52 11.48
N PRO A 41 16.69 -4.28 12.44
CA PRO A 41 16.41 -4.17 13.88
C PRO A 41 17.06 -2.95 14.51
N ALA A 42 16.37 -2.36 15.50
CA ALA A 42 16.92 -1.37 16.41
C ALA A 42 17.25 -2.02 17.76
N THR A 43 18.08 -1.37 18.57
CA THR A 43 18.50 -1.91 19.86
C THR A 43 18.49 -0.87 20.96
N VAL A 44 18.13 -1.31 22.16
CA VAL A 44 18.27 -0.57 23.42
C VAL A 44 19.11 -1.43 24.37
N THR A 45 20.12 -0.84 24.99
CA THR A 45 20.88 -1.49 26.07
C THR A 45 20.38 -0.97 27.40
N ARG A 46 19.79 -1.84 28.19
CA ARG A 46 19.35 -1.57 29.57
C ARG A 46 20.46 -1.94 30.51
N THR A 47 20.90 -1.02 31.40
CA THR A 47 22.06 -1.17 32.27
C THR A 47 21.66 -0.95 33.72
N TRP A 48 22.08 -1.82 34.61
CA TRP A 48 22.01 -1.67 36.05
C TRP A 48 23.44 -1.61 36.60
N THR A 49 23.70 -0.58 37.41
CA THR A 49 25.00 -0.35 38.01
C THR A 49 24.85 -0.06 39.51
N TYR A 50 25.63 -0.69 40.32
CA TYR A 50 25.71 -0.44 41.76
C TYR A 50 27.17 -0.32 42.16
N THR A 51 27.49 0.73 42.95
CA THR A 51 28.78 0.93 43.59
C THR A 51 28.62 0.74 45.08
N ASP A 52 29.36 -0.18 45.68
CA ASP A 52 29.28 -0.47 47.08
C ASP A 52 30.00 0.61 47.94
N PRO A 53 29.83 0.61 49.29
CA PRO A 53 30.50 1.57 50.19
C PRO A 53 32.02 1.49 50.16
N CYS A 54 32.59 0.37 49.68
CA CYS A 54 34.03 0.19 49.53
C CYS A 54 34.57 0.69 48.19
N GLY A 55 33.68 1.22 47.31
CA GLY A 55 34.01 1.82 46.02
C GLY A 55 34.06 0.83 44.85
N PHE A 56 33.69 -0.44 45.06
CA PHE A 56 33.66 -1.44 43.97
C PHE A 56 32.32 -1.35 43.22
N THR A 57 32.38 -1.33 41.88
CA THR A 57 31.22 -1.19 41.00
C THR A 57 30.94 -2.51 40.26
N GLY A 58 29.69 -2.99 40.38
CA GLY A 58 29.13 -4.07 39.61
C GLY A 58 28.17 -3.54 38.54
N THR A 59 28.24 -4.06 37.33
CA THR A 59 27.37 -3.68 36.25
C THR A 59 26.83 -4.92 35.53
N THR A 60 25.54 -4.89 35.17
CA THR A 60 24.93 -5.91 34.33
C THR A 60 24.05 -5.26 33.27
N THR A 61 23.89 -5.90 32.12
CA THR A 61 23.16 -5.36 30.99
C THR A 61 22.15 -6.36 30.46
N GLN A 62 21.11 -5.81 29.83
CA GLN A 62 20.14 -6.52 28.98
C GLN A 62 20.09 -5.85 27.63
N LEU A 63 20.25 -6.61 26.55
CA LEU A 63 19.98 -6.12 25.21
C LEU A 63 18.51 -6.34 24.89
N ILE A 64 17.84 -5.29 24.46
CA ILE A 64 16.46 -5.30 23.94
C ILE A 64 16.56 -5.00 22.46
N THR A 65 16.11 -5.96 21.63
CA THR A 65 16.06 -5.81 20.18
C THR A 65 14.63 -5.47 19.78
N VAL A 66 14.45 -4.39 19.03
CA VAL A 66 13.18 -4.00 18.41
C VAL A 66 13.25 -4.40 16.96
N ASN A 67 12.44 -5.34 16.54
CA ASN A 67 12.46 -5.88 15.18
C ASN A 67 11.04 -6.24 14.71
N ASP A 68 10.47 -5.37 13.90
CA ASP A 68 9.18 -5.64 13.29
C ASP A 68 9.36 -6.45 12.01
N VAL A 69 8.65 -7.57 11.96
CA VAL A 69 8.60 -8.48 10.80
C VAL A 69 7.15 -8.66 10.31
N THR A 70 6.22 -7.88 10.85
CA THR A 70 4.80 -7.96 10.51
C THR A 70 4.52 -7.02 9.35
N PRO A 71 4.03 -7.51 8.20
CA PRO A 71 3.63 -6.62 7.12
C PRO A 71 2.44 -5.75 7.50
N PRO A 72 2.33 -4.53 6.96
CA PRO A 72 1.16 -3.70 7.13
C PRO A 72 -0.09 -4.34 6.52
N THR A 73 -1.25 -3.81 6.86
CA THR A 73 -2.55 -4.22 6.32
C THR A 73 -3.21 -3.06 5.58
N ALA A 74 -3.92 -3.36 4.51
CA ALA A 74 -4.79 -2.43 3.79
C ALA A 74 -5.76 -3.20 2.91
N SER A 75 -6.89 -2.60 2.59
CA SER A 75 -7.87 -3.14 1.64
C SER A 75 -7.61 -2.66 0.22
N ASN A 76 -8.10 -3.40 -0.77
CA ASN A 76 -8.10 -2.95 -2.15
C ASN A 76 -9.04 -1.73 -2.28
N PRO A 77 -8.59 -0.62 -2.90
CA PRO A 77 -9.46 0.51 -3.17
C PRO A 77 -10.67 0.14 -4.04
N GLY A 78 -11.76 0.88 -3.87
CA GLY A 78 -12.96 0.72 -4.67
C GLY A 78 -12.69 0.82 -6.17
N SER A 79 -13.37 -0.01 -6.98
CA SER A 79 -13.24 0.02 -8.43
C SER A 79 -13.84 1.31 -9.03
N ILE A 80 -13.28 1.76 -10.14
CA ILE A 80 -13.77 2.90 -10.92
C ILE A 80 -14.33 2.40 -12.25
N ASN A 81 -15.55 2.81 -12.60
CA ASN A 81 -16.13 2.59 -13.91
C ASN A 81 -16.29 3.95 -14.63
N ILE A 82 -15.59 4.10 -15.75
CA ILE A 82 -15.65 5.29 -16.58
C ILE A 82 -16.71 5.05 -17.67
N SER A 83 -17.88 5.64 -17.49
CA SER A 83 -19.04 5.44 -18.37
C SER A 83 -18.92 6.14 -19.74
N ALA A 84 -18.08 7.16 -19.84
CA ALA A 84 -17.86 7.86 -21.11
C ALA A 84 -17.02 7.00 -22.05
N CYS A 85 -17.48 6.82 -23.31
CA CYS A 85 -16.68 6.18 -24.35
C CYS A 85 -15.36 6.93 -24.55
N ASN A 86 -14.25 6.21 -24.59
CA ASN A 86 -12.88 6.76 -24.64
C ASN A 86 -12.57 7.76 -23.50
N GLY A 87 -13.26 7.67 -22.36
CA GLY A 87 -13.02 8.52 -21.19
C GLY A 87 -11.60 8.33 -20.64
N SER A 88 -11.02 9.38 -20.09
CA SER A 88 -9.64 9.33 -19.56
C SER A 88 -9.57 8.56 -18.24
N VAL A 89 -8.58 7.67 -18.08
CA VAL A 89 -8.24 7.06 -16.80
C VAL A 89 -7.69 8.16 -15.88
N PRO A 90 -8.22 8.33 -14.65
CA PRO A 90 -7.69 9.32 -13.71
C PRO A 90 -6.25 8.99 -13.31
N GLY A 91 -5.48 10.02 -12.98
CA GLY A 91 -4.14 9.85 -12.43
C GLY A 91 -4.14 9.03 -11.14
N PRO A 92 -3.00 8.44 -10.74
CA PRO A 92 -2.90 7.71 -9.49
C PRO A 92 -3.10 8.64 -8.28
N ASP A 93 -3.90 8.17 -7.33
CA ASP A 93 -4.18 8.86 -6.06
C ASP A 93 -3.95 7.88 -4.92
N ILE A 94 -2.90 8.12 -4.12
CA ILE A 94 -2.54 7.25 -3.00
C ILE A 94 -3.54 7.35 -1.84
N THR A 95 -4.35 8.42 -1.78
CA THR A 95 -5.31 8.63 -0.70
C THR A 95 -6.51 7.68 -0.77
N VAL A 96 -6.69 6.98 -1.90
CA VAL A 96 -7.74 5.95 -2.02
C VAL A 96 -7.45 4.68 -1.20
N VAL A 97 -6.21 4.53 -0.71
CA VAL A 97 -5.82 3.50 0.27
C VAL A 97 -5.83 4.16 1.64
N ASP A 98 -7.02 4.30 2.22
CA ASP A 98 -7.29 5.12 3.41
C ASP A 98 -7.33 4.31 4.73
N ASP A 99 -7.27 2.98 4.65
CA ASP A 99 -7.30 2.05 5.78
C ASP A 99 -5.95 1.40 6.08
N ALA A 100 -4.87 1.92 5.49
CA ALA A 100 -3.53 1.37 5.70
C ALA A 100 -3.11 1.47 7.18
N ALA A 101 -2.77 0.35 7.79
CA ALA A 101 -2.41 0.25 9.20
C ALA A 101 -1.29 -0.75 9.45
N ASP A 102 -0.53 -0.52 10.50
CA ASP A 102 0.52 -1.40 10.96
C ASP A 102 0.60 -1.42 12.50
N ASN A 103 1.19 -2.49 13.06
CA ASN A 103 1.34 -2.67 14.51
C ASN A 103 2.34 -1.70 15.14
N CYS A 104 3.35 -1.23 14.39
CA CYS A 104 4.45 -0.41 14.92
C CYS A 104 4.42 1.05 14.45
N GLY A 105 3.42 1.46 13.65
CA GLY A 105 3.31 2.84 13.20
C GLY A 105 2.39 3.02 12.00
N VAL A 106 2.50 4.16 11.35
CA VAL A 106 1.71 4.47 10.17
C VAL A 106 2.51 4.08 8.92
N PRO A 107 2.03 3.14 8.11
CA PRO A 107 2.72 2.75 6.88
C PRO A 107 2.65 3.83 5.80
N VAL A 108 3.54 3.74 4.83
CA VAL A 108 3.61 4.65 3.68
C VAL A 108 3.01 3.97 2.47
N VAL A 109 2.07 4.64 1.79
CA VAL A 109 1.47 4.19 0.54
C VAL A 109 2.18 4.84 -0.64
N THR A 110 2.53 4.04 -1.64
CA THR A 110 3.16 4.52 -2.89
C THR A 110 2.47 3.91 -4.10
N PHE A 111 2.42 4.65 -5.20
CA PHE A 111 1.97 4.11 -6.49
C PHE A 111 3.05 3.19 -7.07
N ALA A 112 2.66 1.95 -7.41
CA ALA A 112 3.58 0.94 -7.95
C ALA A 112 3.51 0.81 -9.47
N GLY A 113 2.34 1.08 -10.09
CA GLY A 113 2.18 1.04 -11.54
C GLY A 113 0.78 0.62 -11.98
N ASP A 114 0.53 0.76 -13.29
CA ASP A 114 -0.68 0.35 -13.97
C ASP A 114 -0.38 -0.77 -14.96
N VAL A 115 -1.26 -1.78 -15.00
CA VAL A 115 -1.27 -2.81 -16.04
C VAL A 115 -2.64 -2.76 -16.72
N THR A 116 -2.63 -2.57 -18.05
CA THR A 116 -3.84 -2.42 -18.84
C THR A 116 -4.05 -3.63 -19.75
N ASN A 117 -5.30 -4.10 -19.81
CA ASN A 117 -5.73 -5.17 -20.70
C ASN A 117 -7.00 -4.74 -21.44
N LEU A 118 -7.06 -4.97 -22.76
CA LEU A 118 -8.20 -4.68 -23.61
C LEU A 118 -8.83 -5.98 -24.13
N VAL A 119 -10.12 -6.17 -23.83
CA VAL A 119 -10.92 -7.30 -24.34
C VAL A 119 -12.18 -6.77 -24.99
N GLY A 120 -12.26 -6.94 -26.31
CA GLY A 120 -13.33 -6.28 -27.10
C GLY A 120 -13.22 -4.77 -26.97
N CYS A 121 -14.27 -4.12 -26.54
CA CYS A 121 -14.32 -2.68 -26.28
C CYS A 121 -14.10 -2.32 -24.80
N THR A 122 -13.82 -3.30 -23.93
CA THR A 122 -13.61 -3.04 -22.52
C THR A 122 -12.12 -3.06 -22.19
N GLU A 123 -11.61 -1.90 -21.81
CA GLU A 123 -10.27 -1.76 -21.23
C GLU A 123 -10.36 -1.84 -19.70
N THR A 124 -9.53 -2.71 -19.13
CA THR A 124 -9.37 -2.86 -17.69
C THR A 124 -7.95 -2.47 -17.31
N THR A 125 -7.81 -1.43 -16.50
CA THR A 125 -6.53 -1.04 -15.88
C THR A 125 -6.52 -1.55 -14.44
N THR A 126 -5.53 -2.40 -14.13
CA THR A 126 -5.21 -2.81 -12.75
C THR A 126 -4.11 -1.89 -12.25
N ARG A 127 -4.47 -1.01 -11.33
CA ARG A 127 -3.57 -0.06 -10.67
C ARG A 127 -3.08 -0.66 -9.37
N SER A 128 -1.76 -0.67 -9.17
CA SER A 128 -1.15 -1.24 -7.97
C SER A 128 -0.58 -0.15 -7.07
N TYR A 129 -0.77 -0.33 -5.76
CA TYR A 129 -0.16 0.48 -4.72
C TYR A 129 0.61 -0.44 -3.77
N THR A 130 1.81 0.01 -3.36
CA THR A 130 2.60 -0.66 -2.33
C THR A 130 2.41 0.07 -1.01
N VAL A 131 2.08 -0.68 0.03
CA VAL A 131 1.98 -0.20 1.41
C VAL A 131 3.18 -0.75 2.17
N THR A 132 4.02 0.12 2.72
CA THR A 132 5.30 -0.25 3.34
C THR A 132 5.41 0.36 4.73
N ASP A 133 5.81 -0.43 5.73
CA ASP A 133 6.08 0.02 7.09
C ASP A 133 7.50 0.62 7.25
N ALA A 134 7.83 1.03 8.47
CA ALA A 134 9.14 1.59 8.79
C ALA A 134 10.29 0.57 8.76
N CYS A 135 9.96 -0.73 8.77
CA CYS A 135 10.89 -1.85 8.72
C CYS A 135 11.06 -2.46 7.32
N ASN A 136 10.42 -1.87 6.31
CA ASN A 136 10.36 -2.32 4.92
C ASN A 136 9.59 -3.63 4.71
N ASN A 137 8.74 -4.04 5.65
CA ASN A 137 7.74 -5.04 5.35
C ASN A 137 6.66 -4.38 4.48
N SER A 138 6.15 -5.10 3.47
CA SER A 138 5.21 -4.48 2.52
C SER A 138 4.17 -5.46 1.99
N ILE A 139 3.04 -4.89 1.57
CA ILE A 139 1.99 -5.56 0.80
C ILE A 139 1.67 -4.76 -0.46
N THR A 140 0.98 -5.39 -1.39
CA THR A 140 0.43 -4.72 -2.57
C THR A 140 -1.10 -4.81 -2.54
N VAL A 141 -1.76 -3.67 -2.75
CA VAL A 141 -3.21 -3.60 -2.98
C VAL A 141 -3.48 -3.09 -4.39
N THR A 142 -4.64 -3.47 -4.97
CA THR A 142 -4.95 -3.15 -6.35
C THR A 142 -6.31 -2.49 -6.50
N GLN A 143 -6.40 -1.50 -7.39
CA GLN A 143 -7.63 -0.85 -7.81
C GLN A 143 -7.94 -1.22 -9.26
N ILE A 144 -9.18 -1.61 -9.51
CA ILE A 144 -9.66 -1.92 -10.88
C ILE A 144 -10.34 -0.70 -11.46
N ILE A 145 -9.92 -0.30 -12.66
CA ILE A 145 -10.50 0.81 -13.42
C ILE A 145 -10.94 0.26 -14.77
N THR A 146 -12.21 0.41 -15.12
CA THR A 146 -12.77 -0.06 -16.38
C THR A 146 -13.29 1.10 -17.19
N ARG A 147 -13.12 1.03 -18.53
CA ARG A 147 -13.69 1.98 -19.49
C ARG A 147 -14.00 1.30 -20.81
N THR A 148 -14.89 1.92 -21.59
CA THR A 148 -15.10 1.54 -22.99
C THR A 148 -14.11 2.28 -23.87
N VAL A 149 -13.39 1.54 -24.72
CA VAL A 149 -12.50 2.09 -25.75
C VAL A 149 -12.99 1.66 -27.11
N ASP A 150 -13.33 2.63 -27.93
CA ASP A 150 -13.76 2.42 -29.30
C ASP A 150 -12.82 3.16 -30.27
N THR A 151 -12.30 2.41 -31.24
CA THR A 151 -11.43 2.93 -32.29
C THR A 151 -11.93 2.56 -33.69
N THR A 152 -13.10 1.92 -33.77
CA THR A 152 -13.66 1.41 -35.03
C THR A 152 -14.83 2.28 -35.45
N PRO A 153 -14.84 2.87 -36.65
CA PRO A 153 -16.00 3.62 -37.13
C PRO A 153 -17.17 2.68 -37.44
N PRO A 154 -18.41 3.15 -37.27
CA PRO A 154 -19.60 2.39 -37.65
C PRO A 154 -19.62 2.06 -39.16
N VAL A 155 -20.24 0.94 -39.50
CA VAL A 155 -20.40 0.46 -40.89
C VAL A 155 -21.87 0.45 -41.25
N PHE A 156 -22.23 1.07 -42.37
CA PHE A 156 -23.61 1.03 -42.89
C PHE A 156 -23.95 -0.38 -43.36
N VAL A 157 -25.17 -0.81 -43.04
CA VAL A 157 -25.72 -2.09 -43.49
C VAL A 157 -26.45 -1.86 -44.79
N ASN A 158 -26.08 -2.61 -45.85
CA ASN A 158 -26.67 -2.54 -47.19
C ASN A 158 -26.75 -1.11 -47.73
N PRO A 159 -25.65 -0.39 -47.92
CA PRO A 159 -25.67 0.92 -48.56
C PRO A 159 -26.28 0.81 -49.96
N PRO A 160 -27.11 1.80 -50.38
CA PRO A 160 -27.72 1.77 -51.71
C PRO A 160 -26.62 1.79 -52.80
N ALA A 161 -26.88 1.07 -53.85
CA ALA A 161 -26.03 1.11 -55.05
C ALA A 161 -26.24 2.46 -55.80
N ASP A 162 -25.22 2.79 -56.59
CA ASP A 162 -25.33 3.96 -57.48
C ASP A 162 -26.54 3.81 -58.44
N LEU A 163 -27.25 4.89 -58.62
CA LEU A 163 -28.48 4.96 -59.44
C LEU A 163 -28.31 6.02 -60.52
N THR A 164 -28.58 5.63 -61.78
CA THR A 164 -28.69 6.56 -62.89
C THR A 164 -30.15 6.65 -63.31
N VAL A 165 -30.68 7.88 -63.43
CA VAL A 165 -32.05 8.17 -63.83
C VAL A 165 -32.05 9.16 -64.96
N ASP A 166 -33.02 9.06 -65.85
CA ASP A 166 -33.16 9.98 -67.02
C ASP A 166 -33.74 11.35 -66.65
N CYS A 167 -34.54 11.41 -65.56
CA CYS A 167 -35.24 12.65 -65.14
C CYS A 167 -35.14 12.78 -63.62
N ILE A 168 -35.10 14.04 -63.14
CA ILE A 168 -35.00 14.36 -61.70
C ILE A 168 -36.23 13.83 -60.92
N SER A 169 -37.40 13.74 -61.54
CA SER A 169 -38.58 13.18 -60.91
C SER A 169 -38.55 11.70 -60.62
N GLN A 170 -37.54 10.98 -61.16
CA GLN A 170 -37.30 9.56 -60.93
C GLN A 170 -36.34 9.29 -59.78
N VAL A 171 -35.75 10.34 -59.20
CA VAL A 171 -34.89 10.18 -58.03
C VAL A 171 -35.74 9.71 -56.84
N PRO A 172 -35.48 8.51 -56.28
CA PRO A 172 -36.26 8.01 -55.14
C PRO A 172 -36.00 8.85 -53.90
N PRO A 173 -36.92 8.88 -52.94
CA PRO A 173 -36.67 9.50 -51.64
C PRO A 173 -35.48 8.85 -50.95
N MET A 174 -34.76 9.63 -50.12
CA MET A 174 -33.63 9.13 -49.36
C MET A 174 -34.08 8.02 -48.40
N PRO A 175 -33.49 6.81 -48.46
CA PRO A 175 -33.84 5.76 -47.53
C PRO A 175 -33.14 5.99 -46.18
N ASP A 176 -33.76 5.56 -45.08
CA ASP A 176 -33.11 5.43 -43.79
C ASP A 176 -32.13 4.26 -43.84
N LEU A 177 -30.90 4.50 -43.42
CA LEU A 177 -29.88 3.48 -43.40
C LEU A 177 -29.62 3.02 -41.97
N SER A 178 -29.58 1.71 -41.79
CA SER A 178 -29.05 1.12 -40.54
C SER A 178 -27.55 1.00 -40.57
N TYR A 179 -26.96 1.04 -39.41
CA TYR A 179 -25.52 0.85 -39.23
C TYR A 179 -25.25 -0.15 -38.10
N THR A 180 -24.08 -0.73 -38.08
CA THR A 180 -23.57 -1.57 -37.01
C THR A 180 -22.23 -1.06 -36.56
N ASP A 181 -21.97 -1.20 -35.26
CA ASP A 181 -20.70 -0.88 -34.62
C ASP A 181 -20.33 -1.96 -33.63
N ASN A 182 -19.02 -2.20 -33.43
CA ASN A 182 -18.54 -3.24 -32.54
C ASN A 182 -18.55 -2.83 -31.06
N CYS A 183 -18.63 -1.53 -30.78
CA CYS A 183 -18.63 -0.96 -29.43
C CYS A 183 -19.91 -0.16 -29.12
N SER A 184 -20.98 -0.35 -29.87
CA SER A 184 -22.28 0.31 -29.58
C SER A 184 -22.77 -0.08 -28.17
N PRO A 185 -23.31 0.89 -27.40
CA PRO A 185 -23.89 0.65 -26.08
C PRO A 185 -25.18 -0.17 -26.16
#